data_e052badc1590555b3f66e03f46db105a
#
_entry.id   e052badc1590555b3f66e03f46db105a
#
_cell.length_a   1.000
_cell.length_b   1.000
_cell.length_c   1.000
_cell.angle_alpha   90.00
_cell.angle_beta   90.00
_cell.angle_gamma   90.00
#
_symmetry.space_group_name_H-M   'P 1'
#
loop_
_entity.id
_entity.type
_entity.pdbx_description
1 polymer ?
#
loop_
_entity_poly.entity_id
_entity_poly.type
_entity_poly.pdbx_seq_one_letter_code
_entity_poly.pdbx_strand_id
1 'polypeptide(L)'
;MDGLLIADEFSMPYQTKADYVTVAAIAYIVGRLKQEIKVPYGVNVVMNPLASLDLAAATGAYFIRSAFTGAYMGEYGVSVTDAANVVRRKKALGLDNLKMLYKVNPESDVYLVERDIKTIAKSILFGYAPDALCVSGASAGSETKTDLISEVKSVAGGVPVFCNTGFNAKTAKEKLDVSDGACVGTAFKTDGKFENNVDPARVEEIMNIVKAYRSAM
;
A
#
# COMPACT_ATOMS: atom_id res chain seq x y z
N MET A 1 -13.30 -0.33 -9.47
CA MET A 1 -12.29 -0.30 -8.39
C MET A 1 -13.01 -0.03 -7.08
N ASP A 2 -12.49 -0.56 -5.97
CA ASP A 2 -13.17 -0.53 -4.67
C ASP A 2 -12.64 0.59 -3.76
N GLY A 3 -11.49 1.14 -4.09
CA GLY A 3 -10.87 2.26 -3.38
C GLY A 3 -9.79 2.93 -4.20
N LEU A 4 -9.40 4.13 -3.79
CA LEU A 4 -8.35 4.93 -4.44
C LEU A 4 -7.26 5.22 -3.42
N LEU A 5 -6.00 4.98 -3.76
CA LEU A 5 -4.85 5.40 -2.94
C LEU A 5 -4.13 6.55 -3.63
N ILE A 6 -3.98 7.66 -2.93
CA ILE A 6 -3.30 8.87 -3.39
C ILE A 6 -1.97 8.98 -2.66
N ALA A 7 -0.86 9.05 -3.40
CA ALA A 7 0.48 9.10 -2.85
C ALA A 7 1.40 10.02 -3.65
N ASP A 8 2.50 10.42 -3.04
CA ASP A 8 3.54 11.25 -3.64
C ASP A 8 4.54 10.46 -4.51
N GLU A 9 4.00 9.57 -5.36
CA GLU A 9 4.78 8.62 -6.17
C GLU A 9 5.88 9.26 -7.03
N PHE A 10 5.74 10.54 -7.40
CA PHE A 10 6.73 11.27 -8.21
C PHE A 10 7.68 12.16 -7.39
N SER A 11 7.66 12.08 -6.06
CA SER A 11 8.58 12.82 -5.18
C SER A 11 9.97 12.17 -5.09
N MET A 12 10.38 11.44 -6.13
CA MET A 12 11.70 10.79 -6.16
C MET A 12 12.84 11.80 -6.34
N PRO A 13 14.00 11.60 -5.64
CA PRO A 13 14.27 10.53 -4.66
C PRO A 13 13.47 10.74 -3.38
N TYR A 14 12.90 9.63 -2.86
CA TYR A 14 12.09 9.71 -1.64
C TYR A 14 12.92 10.08 -0.42
N GLN A 15 12.32 10.86 0.46
CA GLN A 15 12.94 11.29 1.70
C GLN A 15 12.48 10.39 2.86
N THR A 16 13.41 9.99 3.73
CA THR A 16 13.08 9.28 4.97
C THR A 16 12.34 10.16 5.98
N LYS A 17 12.35 11.48 5.77
CA LYS A 17 11.56 12.48 6.48
C LYS A 17 10.98 13.46 5.47
N ALA A 18 9.67 13.39 5.25
CA ALA A 18 8.99 14.24 4.29
C ALA A 18 9.01 15.72 4.69
N ASP A 19 9.18 16.60 3.73
CA ASP A 19 9.03 18.03 3.89
C ASP A 19 7.56 18.42 4.08
N TYR A 20 7.32 19.48 4.83
CA TYR A 20 5.96 20.02 5.04
C TYR A 20 5.26 20.36 3.73
N VAL A 21 6.01 20.83 2.73
CA VAL A 21 5.44 21.20 1.42
C VAL A 21 4.86 19.98 0.69
N THR A 22 5.49 18.82 0.79
CA THR A 22 4.98 17.57 0.20
C THR A 22 3.64 17.20 0.81
N VAL A 23 3.55 17.19 2.15
CA VAL A 23 2.31 16.87 2.88
C VAL A 23 1.21 17.90 2.55
N ALA A 24 1.56 19.19 2.54
CA ALA A 24 0.63 20.27 2.22
C ALA A 24 0.10 20.18 0.77
N ALA A 25 0.98 19.86 -0.18
CA ALA A 25 0.60 19.72 -1.59
C ALA A 25 -0.38 18.55 -1.80
N ILE A 26 -0.13 17.39 -1.18
CA ILE A 26 -1.05 16.25 -1.26
C ILE A 26 -2.38 16.61 -0.60
N ALA A 27 -2.35 17.22 0.60
CA ALA A 27 -3.57 17.65 1.30
C ALA A 27 -4.41 18.61 0.45
N TYR A 28 -3.76 19.58 -0.22
CA TYR A 28 -4.43 20.50 -1.14
C TYR A 28 -5.10 19.76 -2.31
N ILE A 29 -4.36 18.84 -2.97
CA ILE A 29 -4.88 18.07 -4.10
C ILE A 29 -6.08 17.22 -3.65
N VAL A 30 -5.94 16.48 -2.54
CA VAL A 30 -7.02 15.65 -1.99
C VAL A 30 -8.24 16.52 -1.64
N GLY A 31 -8.02 17.67 -0.99
CA GLY A 31 -9.08 18.61 -0.66
C GLY A 31 -9.87 19.10 -1.88
N ARG A 32 -9.17 19.31 -3.01
CA ARG A 32 -9.81 19.71 -4.28
C ARG A 32 -10.60 18.57 -4.92
N LEU A 33 -10.10 17.34 -4.86
CA LEU A 33 -10.67 16.18 -5.56
C LEU A 33 -11.72 15.43 -4.74
N LYS A 34 -11.72 15.57 -3.41
CA LYS A 34 -12.50 14.69 -2.52
C LYS A 34 -14.01 14.71 -2.79
N GLN A 35 -14.56 15.78 -3.33
CA GLN A 35 -16.00 15.84 -3.68
C GLN A 35 -16.33 15.01 -4.93
N GLU A 36 -15.35 14.79 -5.78
CA GLU A 36 -15.50 14.00 -7.03
C GLU A 36 -15.23 12.50 -6.79
N ILE A 37 -14.51 12.16 -5.72
CA ILE A 37 -14.18 10.77 -5.37
C ILE A 37 -15.43 10.10 -4.77
N LYS A 38 -15.91 9.03 -5.43
CA LYS A 38 -17.14 8.30 -5.04
C LYS A 38 -16.85 6.93 -4.39
N VAL A 39 -15.59 6.61 -4.16
CA VAL A 39 -15.15 5.39 -3.50
C VAL A 39 -14.34 5.74 -2.26
N PRO A 40 -14.17 4.83 -1.27
CA PRO A 40 -13.25 5.08 -0.18
C PRO A 40 -11.85 5.42 -0.71
N TYR A 41 -11.23 6.46 -0.16
CA TYR A 41 -9.88 6.81 -0.53
C TYR A 41 -8.91 6.73 0.64
N GLY A 42 -7.70 6.35 0.34
CA GLY A 42 -6.55 6.37 1.23
C GLY A 42 -5.49 7.34 0.78
N VAL A 43 -4.59 7.65 1.68
CA VAL A 43 -3.43 8.49 1.42
C VAL A 43 -2.15 7.82 1.88
N ASN A 44 -1.03 8.17 1.24
CA ASN A 44 0.29 7.71 1.66
C ASN A 44 1.34 8.79 1.34
N VAL A 45 2.22 9.05 2.29
CA VAL A 45 3.48 9.75 2.06
C VAL A 45 4.56 8.68 2.06
N VAL A 46 5.18 8.46 0.91
CA VAL A 46 6.12 7.36 0.70
C VAL A 46 7.24 7.42 1.73
N MET A 47 7.59 6.28 2.34
CA MET A 47 8.57 6.14 3.43
C MET A 47 8.25 6.90 4.73
N ASN A 48 7.11 7.59 4.84
CA ASN A 48 6.78 8.45 5.99
C ASN A 48 5.45 8.07 6.64
N PRO A 49 5.38 7.01 7.44
CA PRO A 49 4.14 6.54 8.05
C PRO A 49 3.49 7.56 9.00
N LEU A 50 4.28 8.37 9.72
CA LEU A 50 3.75 9.43 10.59
C LEU A 50 3.12 10.56 9.78
N ALA A 51 3.79 11.02 8.71
CA ALA A 51 3.23 12.02 7.80
C ALA A 51 1.96 11.51 7.10
N SER A 52 1.89 10.21 6.80
CA SER A 52 0.67 9.58 6.25
C SER A 52 -0.51 9.63 7.23
N LEU A 53 -0.26 9.46 8.54
CA LEU A 53 -1.28 9.64 9.58
C LEU A 53 -1.76 11.09 9.66
N ASP A 54 -0.83 12.05 9.67
CA ASP A 54 -1.16 13.48 9.72
C ASP A 54 -1.96 13.89 8.47
N LEU A 55 -1.56 13.40 7.31
CA LEU A 55 -2.29 13.62 6.06
C LEU A 55 -3.68 12.99 6.09
N ALA A 56 -3.83 11.78 6.62
CA ALA A 56 -5.13 11.13 6.78
C ALA A 56 -6.07 11.94 7.69
N ALA A 57 -5.55 12.46 8.80
CA ALA A 57 -6.31 13.33 9.71
C ALA A 57 -6.77 14.62 9.00
N ALA A 58 -5.88 15.25 8.23
CA ALA A 58 -6.17 16.49 7.53
C ALA A 58 -7.19 16.33 6.39
N THR A 59 -7.17 15.17 5.73
CA THR A 59 -8.00 14.93 4.53
C THR A 59 -9.27 14.15 4.79
N GLY A 60 -9.35 13.41 5.90
CA GLY A 60 -10.43 12.47 6.19
C GLY A 60 -10.34 11.19 5.39
N ALA A 61 -9.12 10.74 5.07
CA ALA A 61 -8.92 9.48 4.37
C ALA A 61 -9.39 8.28 5.19
N TYR A 62 -9.88 7.24 4.51
CA TYR A 62 -10.40 6.03 5.13
C TYR A 62 -9.31 5.02 5.47
N PHE A 63 -8.20 5.04 4.73
CA PHE A 63 -7.09 4.11 4.94
C PHE A 63 -5.74 4.74 4.60
N ILE A 64 -4.70 4.14 5.15
CA ILE A 64 -3.30 4.39 4.78
C ILE A 64 -2.60 3.07 4.54
N ARG A 65 -1.57 3.09 3.69
CA ARG A 65 -0.72 1.92 3.39
C ARG A 65 0.74 2.30 3.54
N SER A 66 1.47 1.64 4.41
CA SER A 66 2.90 1.90 4.61
C SER A 66 3.63 0.73 5.28
N ALA A 67 4.95 0.81 5.38
CA ALA A 67 5.76 0.01 6.28
C ALA A 67 5.69 0.63 7.68
N PHE A 68 4.74 0.21 8.51
CA PHE A 68 4.53 0.75 9.86
C PHE A 68 5.42 0.13 10.92
N THR A 69 6.26 -0.82 10.53
CA THR A 69 7.17 -1.56 11.42
C THR A 69 8.46 -1.85 10.70
N GLY A 70 9.53 -2.14 11.46
CA GLY A 70 10.76 -2.65 10.92
C GLY A 70 11.84 -1.60 10.67
N ALA A 71 13.01 -2.11 10.33
CA ALA A 71 14.15 -1.33 9.87
C ALA A 71 14.63 -1.89 8.53
N TYR A 72 14.81 -1.03 7.57
CA TYR A 72 15.07 -1.37 6.18
C TYR A 72 16.22 -0.56 5.63
N MET A 73 16.84 -1.06 4.57
CA MET A 73 17.88 -0.38 3.83
C MET A 73 17.68 -0.58 2.32
N GLY A 74 17.78 0.48 1.56
CA GLY A 74 17.66 0.51 0.12
C GLY A 74 18.33 1.72 -0.50
N GLU A 75 17.95 2.05 -1.73
CA GLU A 75 18.56 3.13 -2.50
C GLU A 75 18.35 4.52 -1.85
N TYR A 76 17.35 4.68 -0.99
CA TYR A 76 17.03 5.92 -0.29
C TYR A 76 17.65 5.98 1.12
N GLY A 77 18.53 5.03 1.46
CA GLY A 77 19.21 4.95 2.75
C GLY A 77 18.54 4.03 3.75
N VAL A 78 18.79 4.28 5.03
CA VAL A 78 18.23 3.49 6.14
C VAL A 78 16.91 4.10 6.59
N SER A 79 15.88 3.28 6.62
CA SER A 79 14.55 3.62 7.10
C SER A 79 14.23 2.81 8.37
N VAL A 80 13.92 3.49 9.45
CA VAL A 80 13.53 2.87 10.73
C VAL A 80 12.19 3.42 11.16
N THR A 81 11.19 2.55 11.29
CA THR A 81 9.88 2.96 11.76
C THR A 81 9.76 2.81 13.27
N ASP A 82 9.49 3.91 13.97
CA ASP A 82 9.05 3.89 15.36
C ASP A 82 7.56 3.47 15.42
N ALA A 83 7.33 2.16 15.42
CA ALA A 83 6.00 1.58 15.42
C ALA A 83 5.17 1.99 16.65
N ALA A 84 5.80 2.18 17.80
CA ALA A 84 5.12 2.65 19.00
C ALA A 84 4.60 4.07 18.84
N ASN A 85 5.38 4.94 18.20
CA ASN A 85 4.95 6.31 17.89
C ASN A 85 3.83 6.33 16.85
N VAL A 86 3.88 5.46 15.83
CA VAL A 86 2.79 5.32 14.83
C VAL A 86 1.47 5.02 15.53
N VAL A 87 1.42 4.04 16.44
CA VAL A 87 0.19 3.67 17.17
C VAL A 87 -0.28 4.82 18.05
N ARG A 88 0.63 5.46 18.81
CA ARG A 88 0.28 6.60 19.67
C ARG A 88 -0.18 7.81 18.86
N ARG A 89 0.45 8.09 17.71
CA ARG A 89 0.06 9.19 16.83
C ARG A 89 -1.34 8.97 16.25
N LYS A 90 -1.66 7.76 15.78
CA LYS A 90 -3.01 7.39 15.34
C LYS A 90 -4.04 7.73 16.42
N LYS A 91 -3.79 7.30 17.66
CA LYS A 91 -4.68 7.54 18.79
C LYS A 91 -4.80 9.02 19.13
N ALA A 92 -3.68 9.74 19.20
CA ALA A 92 -3.66 11.19 19.50
C ALA A 92 -4.42 12.04 18.47
N LEU A 93 -4.46 11.57 17.21
CA LEU A 93 -5.22 12.24 16.13
C LEU A 93 -6.71 11.83 16.09
N GLY A 94 -7.17 10.95 16.98
CA GLY A 94 -8.56 10.46 16.97
C GLY A 94 -8.91 9.60 15.76
N LEU A 95 -7.93 8.94 15.16
CA LEU A 95 -8.11 8.15 13.93
C LEU A 95 -8.50 6.69 14.23
N ASP A 96 -9.40 6.46 15.17
CA ASP A 96 -9.78 5.10 15.62
C ASP A 96 -10.33 4.25 14.47
N ASN A 97 -11.04 4.85 13.53
CA ASN A 97 -11.66 4.16 12.37
C ASN A 97 -10.75 4.06 11.14
N LEU A 98 -9.57 4.72 11.16
CA LEU A 98 -8.63 4.67 10.03
C LEU A 98 -8.10 3.24 9.86
N LYS A 99 -8.24 2.71 8.64
CA LYS A 99 -7.71 1.39 8.27
C LYS A 99 -6.23 1.48 7.92
N MET A 100 -5.45 0.57 8.49
CA MET A 100 -4.00 0.51 8.28
C MET A 100 -3.64 -0.76 7.51
N LEU A 101 -3.14 -0.57 6.29
CA LEU A 101 -2.68 -1.63 5.40
C LEU A 101 -1.15 -1.74 5.55
N TYR A 102 -0.69 -2.78 6.24
CA TYR A 102 0.72 -2.98 6.58
C TYR A 102 1.48 -3.65 5.44
N LYS A 103 2.50 -3.00 4.90
CA LYS A 103 3.48 -3.70 4.05
C LYS A 103 4.27 -4.68 4.90
N VAL A 104 4.22 -5.96 4.54
CA VAL A 104 5.01 -7.02 5.19
C VAL A 104 6.47 -6.92 4.75
N ASN A 105 6.67 -6.63 3.47
CA ASN A 105 7.94 -6.29 2.87
C ASN A 105 7.75 -5.07 1.97
N PRO A 106 8.54 -3.99 2.14
CA PRO A 106 8.51 -2.87 1.23
C PRO A 106 9.18 -3.24 -0.10
N GLU A 107 8.70 -2.66 -1.18
CA GLU A 107 9.40 -2.67 -2.46
C GLU A 107 10.66 -1.78 -2.41
N SER A 108 11.71 -2.16 -3.11
CA SER A 108 13.01 -1.45 -3.23
C SER A 108 13.86 -1.38 -1.97
N ASP A 109 13.41 -1.99 -0.88
CA ASP A 109 14.12 -2.04 0.39
C ASP A 109 14.18 -3.47 0.92
N VAL A 110 15.20 -3.76 1.74
CA VAL A 110 15.35 -5.03 2.45
C VAL A 110 15.43 -4.80 3.95
N TYR A 111 14.97 -5.77 4.74
CA TYR A 111 15.21 -5.74 6.19
C TYR A 111 16.70 -5.72 6.49
N LEU A 112 17.12 -4.95 7.49
CA LEU A 112 18.51 -4.92 7.94
C LEU A 112 18.98 -6.26 8.52
N VAL A 113 18.06 -7.10 8.96
CA VAL A 113 18.31 -8.45 9.46
C VAL A 113 17.44 -9.43 8.71
N GLU A 114 18.02 -10.52 8.23
CA GLU A 114 17.31 -11.57 7.51
C GLU A 114 16.21 -12.16 8.41
N ARG A 115 15.00 -12.19 7.89
CA ARG A 115 13.81 -12.76 8.52
C ARG A 115 12.90 -13.34 7.44
N ASP A 116 12.36 -14.52 7.66
CA ASP A 116 11.36 -15.07 6.76
C ASP A 116 10.04 -14.30 6.82
N ILE A 117 9.33 -14.27 5.71
CA ILE A 117 8.14 -13.42 5.55
C ILE A 117 6.99 -13.84 6.49
N LYS A 118 6.86 -15.12 6.81
CA LYS A 118 5.83 -15.63 7.74
C LYS A 118 6.11 -15.14 9.15
N THR A 119 7.37 -15.14 9.58
CA THR A 119 7.78 -14.60 10.88
C THR A 119 7.52 -13.10 10.97
N ILE A 120 7.78 -12.35 9.89
CA ILE A 120 7.46 -10.91 9.83
C ILE A 120 5.95 -10.71 9.95
N ALA A 121 5.14 -11.42 9.14
CA ALA A 121 3.69 -11.32 9.17
C ALA A 121 3.11 -11.66 10.55
N LYS A 122 3.55 -12.75 11.18
CA LYS A 122 3.13 -13.13 12.55
C LYS A 122 3.46 -12.05 13.57
N SER A 123 4.64 -11.42 13.46
CA SER A 123 5.04 -10.33 14.37
C SER A 123 4.13 -9.09 14.20
N ILE A 124 3.76 -8.75 12.97
CA ILE A 124 2.83 -7.66 12.68
C ILE A 124 1.44 -7.98 13.25
N LEU A 125 0.92 -9.18 12.98
CA LEU A 125 -0.37 -9.63 13.48
C LEU A 125 -0.45 -9.62 15.01
N PHE A 126 0.60 -10.09 15.68
CA PHE A 126 0.67 -10.12 17.14
C PHE A 126 0.71 -8.73 17.77
N GLY A 127 1.51 -7.83 17.19
CA GLY A 127 1.81 -6.54 17.82
C GLY A 127 0.88 -5.39 17.47
N TYR A 128 0.18 -5.43 16.31
CA TYR A 128 -0.41 -4.21 15.73
C TYR A 128 -1.82 -4.33 15.20
N ALA A 129 -2.42 -5.53 15.20
CA ALA A 129 -3.77 -5.78 14.70
C ALA A 129 -4.05 -5.05 13.35
N PRO A 130 -3.33 -5.38 12.27
CA PRO A 130 -3.47 -4.71 10.98
C PRO A 130 -4.85 -4.94 10.37
N ASP A 131 -5.38 -3.97 9.63
CA ASP A 131 -6.61 -4.14 8.86
C ASP A 131 -6.40 -4.91 7.55
N ALA A 132 -5.17 -4.91 7.02
CA ALA A 132 -4.72 -5.77 5.93
C ALA A 132 -3.20 -5.90 5.93
N LEU A 133 -2.70 -6.97 5.31
CA LEU A 133 -1.29 -7.19 5.00
C LEU A 133 -1.07 -7.00 3.50
N CYS A 134 0.00 -6.31 3.12
CA CYS A 134 0.36 -6.05 1.74
C CYS A 134 1.70 -6.71 1.42
N VAL A 135 1.75 -7.56 0.40
CA VAL A 135 2.95 -8.30 -0.02
C VAL A 135 3.45 -7.73 -1.33
N SER A 136 4.72 -7.34 -1.38
CA SER A 136 5.33 -6.66 -2.52
C SER A 136 6.33 -7.55 -3.28
N GLY A 137 6.52 -7.25 -4.56
CA GLY A 137 7.68 -7.69 -5.33
C GLY A 137 8.94 -6.87 -5.00
N ALA A 138 10.01 -7.10 -5.76
CA ALA A 138 11.32 -6.51 -5.49
C ALA A 138 11.38 -4.98 -5.71
N SER A 139 10.54 -4.42 -6.57
CA SER A 139 10.50 -2.99 -6.88
C SER A 139 9.09 -2.54 -7.24
N ALA A 140 8.87 -1.23 -7.36
CA ALA A 140 7.59 -0.66 -7.78
C ALA A 140 7.18 -1.23 -9.15
N GLY A 141 5.96 -1.78 -9.22
CA GLY A 141 5.42 -2.42 -10.42
C GLY A 141 5.98 -3.80 -10.74
N SER A 142 7.03 -4.28 -10.06
CA SER A 142 7.52 -5.65 -10.25
C SER A 142 6.55 -6.68 -9.72
N GLU A 143 6.54 -7.85 -10.35
CA GLU A 143 5.64 -8.93 -10.01
C GLU A 143 5.92 -9.49 -8.60
N THR A 144 4.88 -9.55 -7.77
CA THR A 144 4.92 -10.27 -6.49
C THR A 144 4.74 -11.77 -6.78
N LYS A 145 5.65 -12.60 -6.29
CA LYS A 145 5.56 -14.07 -6.44
C LYS A 145 4.32 -14.59 -5.70
N THR A 146 3.57 -15.48 -6.34
CA THR A 146 2.36 -16.11 -5.79
C THR A 146 2.65 -16.88 -4.50
N ASP A 147 3.78 -17.60 -4.45
CA ASP A 147 4.20 -18.33 -3.27
C ASP A 147 4.38 -17.40 -2.06
N LEU A 148 4.97 -16.21 -2.28
CA LEU A 148 5.18 -15.24 -1.20
C LEU A 148 3.86 -14.74 -0.62
N ILE A 149 2.85 -14.50 -1.46
CA ILE A 149 1.51 -14.12 -1.03
C ILE A 149 0.86 -15.27 -0.25
N SER A 150 0.95 -16.49 -0.78
CA SER A 150 0.42 -17.70 -0.15
C SER A 150 1.04 -17.98 1.22
N GLU A 151 2.36 -17.77 1.36
CA GLU A 151 3.05 -17.89 2.64
C GLU A 151 2.50 -16.92 3.70
N VAL A 152 2.32 -15.65 3.33
CA VAL A 152 1.70 -14.66 4.24
C VAL A 152 0.26 -15.03 4.54
N LYS A 153 -0.52 -15.41 3.52
CA LYS A 153 -1.92 -15.82 3.66
C LYS A 153 -2.08 -17.00 4.62
N SER A 154 -1.15 -17.97 4.59
CA SER A 154 -1.18 -19.15 5.45
C SER A 154 -1.10 -18.85 6.95
N VAL A 155 -0.64 -17.66 7.33
CA VAL A 155 -0.48 -17.23 8.72
C VAL A 155 -1.33 -16.01 9.08
N ALA A 156 -2.10 -15.47 8.13
CA ALA A 156 -2.84 -14.22 8.30
C ALA A 156 -4.04 -14.28 9.27
N GLY A 157 -4.51 -15.49 9.62
CA GLY A 157 -5.55 -15.65 10.64
C GLY A 157 -6.88 -14.95 10.32
N GLY A 158 -7.22 -14.80 9.02
CA GLY A 158 -8.43 -14.10 8.56
C GLY A 158 -8.22 -12.61 8.24
N VAL A 159 -7.06 -12.03 8.54
CA VAL A 159 -6.71 -10.69 8.09
C VAL A 159 -6.52 -10.71 6.57
N PRO A 160 -7.12 -9.77 5.80
CA PRO A 160 -6.95 -9.70 4.36
C PRO A 160 -5.48 -9.55 3.94
N VAL A 161 -5.09 -10.26 2.88
CA VAL A 161 -3.76 -10.18 2.27
C VAL A 161 -3.87 -9.66 0.85
N PHE A 162 -3.17 -8.57 0.54
CA PHE A 162 -3.22 -7.91 -0.76
C PHE A 162 -1.91 -8.11 -1.54
N CYS A 163 -2.04 -8.41 -2.82
CA CYS A 163 -0.96 -8.28 -3.79
C CYS A 163 -0.65 -6.78 -3.94
N ASN A 164 0.51 -6.34 -3.47
CA ASN A 164 0.83 -4.90 -3.40
C ASN A 164 1.47 -4.35 -4.66
N THR A 165 2.18 -5.17 -5.43
CA THR A 165 2.85 -4.75 -6.68
C THR A 165 2.69 -5.80 -7.78
N GLY A 166 2.80 -5.36 -9.05
CA GLY A 166 2.87 -6.25 -10.21
C GLY A 166 1.57 -6.94 -10.61
N PHE A 167 0.44 -6.54 -10.02
CA PHE A 167 -0.87 -6.99 -10.48
C PHE A 167 -1.20 -6.35 -11.83
N ASN A 168 -1.55 -7.16 -12.83
CA ASN A 168 -1.89 -6.72 -14.18
C ASN A 168 -2.88 -7.70 -14.84
N ALA A 169 -3.36 -7.39 -16.04
CA ALA A 169 -4.36 -8.19 -16.74
C ALA A 169 -3.93 -9.67 -16.94
N LYS A 170 -2.64 -9.94 -17.14
CA LYS A 170 -2.13 -11.30 -17.37
C LYS A 170 -2.04 -12.12 -16.09
N THR A 171 -1.72 -11.47 -14.95
CA THR A 171 -1.50 -12.12 -13.66
C THR A 171 -2.72 -12.05 -12.74
N ALA A 172 -3.77 -11.31 -13.11
CA ALA A 172 -4.89 -10.99 -12.24
C ALA A 172 -5.54 -12.24 -11.62
N LYS A 173 -5.87 -13.25 -12.44
CA LYS A 173 -6.51 -14.47 -11.92
C LYS A 173 -5.61 -15.19 -10.93
N GLU A 174 -4.38 -15.46 -11.31
CA GLU A 174 -3.39 -16.14 -10.47
C GLU A 174 -3.17 -15.44 -9.12
N LYS A 175 -3.09 -14.10 -9.12
CA LYS A 175 -2.90 -13.33 -7.88
C LYS A 175 -4.17 -13.32 -7.03
N LEU A 176 -5.37 -13.26 -7.63
CA LEU A 176 -6.63 -13.31 -6.90
C LEU A 176 -6.91 -14.69 -6.30
N ASP A 177 -6.42 -15.76 -6.90
CA ASP A 177 -6.54 -17.12 -6.35
C ASP A 177 -5.85 -17.28 -4.98
N VAL A 178 -4.87 -16.42 -4.67
CA VAL A 178 -4.06 -16.48 -3.43
C VAL A 178 -4.14 -15.23 -2.56
N SER A 179 -4.85 -14.18 -2.99
CA SER A 179 -5.00 -12.93 -2.24
C SER A 179 -6.45 -12.49 -2.12
N ASP A 180 -6.74 -11.59 -1.19
CA ASP A 180 -8.08 -11.01 -1.00
C ASP A 180 -8.28 -9.74 -1.83
N GLY A 181 -7.24 -9.24 -2.47
CA GLY A 181 -7.28 -8.04 -3.30
C GLY A 181 -5.90 -7.62 -3.79
N ALA A 182 -5.86 -6.49 -4.48
CA ALA A 182 -4.62 -5.97 -5.03
C ALA A 182 -4.56 -4.43 -5.00
N CYS A 183 -3.34 -3.90 -4.87
CA CYS A 183 -3.02 -2.51 -5.14
C CYS A 183 -2.49 -2.40 -6.57
N VAL A 184 -3.16 -1.62 -7.41
CA VAL A 184 -2.83 -1.52 -8.83
C VAL A 184 -2.51 -0.07 -9.18
N GLY A 185 -1.32 0.17 -9.68
CA GLY A 185 -0.87 1.50 -10.13
C GLY A 185 -0.31 1.43 -11.54
N THR A 186 0.91 0.94 -11.68
CA THR A 186 1.66 0.91 -12.95
C THR A 186 0.89 0.24 -14.09
N ALA A 187 0.17 -0.85 -13.81
CA ALA A 187 -0.60 -1.56 -14.83
C ALA A 187 -1.77 -0.75 -15.42
N PHE A 188 -2.27 0.23 -14.69
CA PHE A 188 -3.32 1.15 -15.17
C PHE A 188 -2.78 2.28 -16.06
N LYS A 189 -1.47 2.46 -16.12
CA LYS A 189 -0.86 3.56 -16.88
C LYS A 189 -0.59 3.16 -18.32
N THR A 190 -0.53 4.13 -19.21
CA THR A 190 -0.21 3.96 -20.63
C THR A 190 1.09 3.15 -20.78
N ASP A 191 1.09 2.15 -21.64
CA ASP A 191 2.18 1.19 -21.86
C ASP A 191 2.63 0.41 -20.62
N GLY A 192 1.92 0.49 -19.49
CA GLY A 192 2.34 -0.11 -18.23
C GLY A 192 3.62 0.49 -17.67
N LYS A 193 3.90 1.76 -17.96
CA LYS A 193 5.08 2.47 -17.48
C LYS A 193 4.73 3.37 -16.31
N PHE A 194 5.59 3.34 -15.30
CA PHE A 194 5.36 4.06 -14.04
C PHE A 194 5.20 5.57 -14.23
N GLU A 195 5.96 6.17 -15.13
CA GLU A 195 5.98 7.61 -15.41
C GLU A 195 4.80 8.11 -16.25
N ASN A 196 4.06 7.22 -16.89
CA ASN A 196 2.96 7.60 -17.78
C ASN A 196 1.66 7.91 -17.03
N ASN A 197 0.73 8.55 -17.71
CA ASN A 197 -0.61 8.83 -17.19
C ASN A 197 -1.46 7.55 -17.13
N VAL A 198 -2.52 7.60 -16.32
CA VAL A 198 -3.52 6.54 -16.26
C VAL A 198 -4.27 6.45 -17.59
N ASP A 199 -4.40 5.24 -18.10
CA ASP A 199 -5.14 4.89 -19.30
C ASP A 199 -6.49 4.26 -18.91
N PRO A 200 -7.62 4.93 -19.18
CA PRO A 200 -8.94 4.40 -18.83
C PRO A 200 -9.24 3.03 -19.43
N ALA A 201 -8.74 2.74 -20.65
CA ALA A 201 -8.96 1.44 -21.30
C ALA A 201 -8.27 0.30 -20.53
N ARG A 202 -7.07 0.53 -20.02
CA ARG A 202 -6.34 -0.44 -19.18
C ARG A 202 -7.02 -0.66 -17.82
N VAL A 203 -7.58 0.42 -17.25
CA VAL A 203 -8.38 0.30 -16.02
C VAL A 203 -9.62 -0.56 -16.28
N GLU A 204 -10.34 -0.32 -17.39
CA GLU A 204 -11.53 -1.08 -17.76
C GLU A 204 -11.21 -2.55 -18.01
N GLU A 205 -10.15 -2.85 -18.77
CA GLU A 205 -9.67 -4.21 -19.05
C GLU A 205 -9.46 -5.00 -17.75
N ILE A 206 -8.63 -4.47 -16.83
CA ILE A 206 -8.31 -5.13 -15.56
C ILE A 206 -9.55 -5.28 -14.69
N MET A 207 -10.39 -4.26 -14.62
CA MET A 207 -11.63 -4.31 -13.82
C MET A 207 -12.65 -5.29 -14.37
N ASN A 208 -12.71 -5.50 -15.68
CA ASN A 208 -13.58 -6.53 -16.29
C ASN A 208 -13.11 -7.93 -15.91
N ILE A 209 -11.78 -8.19 -15.90
CA ILE A 209 -11.23 -9.46 -15.41
C ILE A 209 -11.57 -9.67 -13.92
N VAL A 210 -11.41 -8.66 -13.09
CA VAL A 210 -11.73 -8.73 -11.65
C VAL A 210 -13.24 -8.99 -11.43
N LYS A 211 -14.11 -8.33 -12.18
CA LYS A 211 -15.56 -8.56 -12.09
C LYS A 211 -15.94 -9.98 -12.50
N ALA A 212 -15.37 -10.47 -13.62
CA ALA A 212 -15.60 -11.84 -14.08
C ALA A 212 -15.11 -12.86 -13.04
N TYR A 213 -13.94 -12.64 -12.44
CA TYR A 213 -13.42 -13.48 -11.38
C TYR A 213 -14.37 -13.55 -10.17
N ARG A 214 -14.85 -12.40 -9.69
CA ARG A 214 -15.80 -12.31 -8.56
C ARG A 214 -17.14 -12.98 -8.85
N SER A 215 -17.60 -12.94 -10.09
CA SER A 215 -18.87 -13.57 -10.51
C SER A 215 -18.78 -15.09 -10.60
N ALA A 216 -17.56 -15.65 -10.61
CA ALA A 216 -17.32 -17.09 -10.70
C ALA A 216 -17.06 -17.73 -9.31
N MET A 217 -16.98 -16.94 -8.25
CA MET A 217 -16.86 -17.39 -6.85
C MET A 217 -18.25 -17.67 -6.23
#